data_82741d60ff9372ad43f9123998db3288
#
_entry.id   82741d60ff9372ad43f9123998db3288
#
_cell.length_a   1.000
_cell.length_b   1.000
_cell.length_c   1.000
_cell.angle_alpha   90.00
_cell.angle_beta   90.00
_cell.angle_gamma   90.00
#
_symmetry.space_group_name_H-M   'P 1'
#
loop_
_entity.id
_entity.type
_entity.pdbx_description
1 polymer ?
#
loop_
_entity_poly.entity_id
_entity_poly.type
_entity_poly.pdbx_seq_one_letter_code
_entity_poly.pdbx_strand_id
1 'polypeptide(L)'
;MSWNVRIGINPISWMNDDLHSLGGETLLDTALEEGKAIGYEGFELGNKFPKDGPSLKAKLDAFGLACVSGWYSGLLAELEPGQTSEQALQAEFERCAPHMRKLQQNDVRVVVYG
;
A
#
# COMPACT_ATOMS: atom_id res chain seq x y z
N MET A 1 -10.38 27.58 -14.36
CA MET A 1 -10.76 26.16 -14.37
C MET A 1 -10.15 25.51 -13.14
N SER A 2 -10.94 24.99 -12.24
CA SER A 2 -10.45 24.26 -11.07
C SER A 2 -10.42 22.77 -11.41
N TRP A 3 -9.28 22.13 -11.23
CA TRP A 3 -9.14 20.70 -11.37
C TRP A 3 -9.44 20.05 -10.02
N ASN A 4 -10.39 19.17 -9.98
CA ASN A 4 -10.65 18.35 -8.78
C ASN A 4 -9.74 17.11 -8.82
N VAL A 5 -8.43 17.34 -8.67
CA VAL A 5 -7.42 16.31 -8.67
C VAL A 5 -6.81 16.21 -7.28
N ARG A 6 -6.78 15.00 -6.73
CA ARG A 6 -6.10 14.69 -5.47
C ARG A 6 -4.76 14.02 -5.80
N ILE A 7 -3.72 14.41 -5.07
CA ILE A 7 -2.36 13.91 -5.31
C ILE A 7 -1.93 13.09 -4.09
N GLY A 8 -1.58 11.84 -4.34
CA GLY A 8 -0.94 10.96 -3.37
C GLY A 8 0.51 10.70 -3.72
N ILE A 9 1.24 10.10 -2.80
CA ILE A 9 2.66 9.78 -2.96
C ILE A 9 2.99 8.37 -2.46
N ASN A 10 3.94 7.71 -3.13
CA ASN A 10 4.58 6.51 -2.61
C ASN A 10 5.63 6.90 -1.56
N PRO A 11 5.75 6.20 -0.43
CA PRO A 11 6.67 6.55 0.64
C PRO A 11 8.15 6.30 0.33
N ILE A 12 8.51 5.92 -0.89
CA ILE A 12 9.88 5.57 -1.28
C ILE A 12 10.90 6.69 -1.04
N SER A 13 10.44 7.95 -0.97
CA SER A 13 11.31 9.09 -0.64
C SER A 13 11.78 9.10 0.82
N TRP A 14 11.13 8.34 1.70
CA TRP A 14 11.44 8.26 3.13
C TRP A 14 11.89 6.89 3.59
N MET A 15 11.47 5.84 2.88
CA MET A 15 11.76 4.45 3.22
C MET A 15 11.73 3.59 1.96
N ASN A 16 12.41 2.44 1.98
CA ASN A 16 12.48 1.56 0.82
C ASN A 16 12.03 0.16 1.20
N ASP A 17 11.12 -0.43 0.42
CA ASP A 17 10.57 -1.76 0.69
C ASP A 17 11.50 -2.89 0.26
N ASP A 18 12.37 -2.65 -0.73
CA ASP A 18 13.32 -3.63 -1.23
C ASP A 18 14.65 -3.58 -0.45
N LEU A 19 15.05 -2.39 -0.01
CA LEU A 19 16.27 -2.17 0.78
C LEU A 19 15.93 -1.46 2.08
N HIS A 20 15.52 -2.20 3.09
CA HIS A 20 15.02 -1.67 4.37
C HIS A 20 16.01 -0.82 5.16
N SER A 21 17.32 -0.93 4.88
CA SER A 21 18.34 -0.07 5.48
C SER A 21 18.28 1.36 4.94
N LEU A 22 17.77 1.54 3.71
CA LEU A 22 17.60 2.86 3.11
C LEU A 22 16.35 3.53 3.69
N GLY A 23 16.56 4.60 4.46
CA GLY A 23 15.49 5.24 5.24
C GLY A 23 15.07 4.43 6.47
N GLY A 24 15.89 3.46 6.91
CA GLY A 24 15.56 2.58 8.03
C GLY A 24 15.26 3.32 9.34
N GLU A 25 15.98 4.40 9.60
CA GLU A 25 15.80 5.25 10.79
C GLU A 25 14.66 6.26 10.67
N THR A 26 14.10 6.47 9.47
CA THR A 26 12.99 7.39 9.26
C THR A 26 11.71 6.79 9.83
N LEU A 27 11.06 7.50 10.73
CA LEU A 27 9.79 7.08 11.30
C LEU A 27 8.66 7.27 10.28
N LEU A 28 7.65 6.40 10.34
CA LEU A 28 6.44 6.57 9.52
C LEU A 28 5.78 7.93 9.77
N ASP A 29 5.68 8.35 11.03
CA ASP A 29 5.07 9.62 11.39
C ASP A 29 5.78 10.82 10.73
N THR A 30 7.11 10.79 10.65
CA THR A 30 7.88 11.80 9.92
C THR A 30 7.48 11.87 8.46
N ALA A 31 7.38 10.73 7.79
CA ALA A 31 6.96 10.68 6.38
C ALA A 31 5.54 11.24 6.19
N LEU A 32 4.62 10.89 7.08
CA LEU A 32 3.23 11.35 7.02
C LEU A 32 3.12 12.86 7.28
N GLU A 33 3.83 13.38 8.27
CA GLU A 33 3.87 14.82 8.58
C GLU A 33 4.45 15.64 7.42
N GLU A 34 5.60 15.22 6.90
CA GLU A 34 6.25 15.91 5.79
C GLU A 34 5.41 15.84 4.51
N GLY A 35 4.88 14.67 4.18
CA GLY A 35 4.00 14.49 3.03
C GLY A 35 2.76 15.36 3.11
N LYS A 36 2.14 15.44 4.29
CA LYS A 36 1.01 16.34 4.53
C LYS A 36 1.40 17.82 4.39
N ALA A 37 2.54 18.22 4.94
CA ALA A 37 3.04 19.59 4.86
C ALA A 37 3.35 20.02 3.42
N ILE A 38 3.84 19.10 2.58
CA ILE A 38 4.09 19.34 1.15
C ILE A 38 2.76 19.58 0.41
N GLY A 39 1.67 18.98 0.87
CA GLY A 39 0.35 19.13 0.25
C GLY A 39 -0.21 17.84 -0.36
N TYR A 40 0.43 16.69 -0.12
CA TYR A 40 -0.15 15.40 -0.52
C TYR A 40 -1.41 15.09 0.29
N GLU A 41 -2.38 14.47 -0.34
CA GLU A 41 -3.66 14.10 0.28
C GLU A 41 -3.72 12.64 0.71
N GLY A 42 -2.74 11.83 0.31
CA GLY A 42 -2.67 10.43 0.69
C GLY A 42 -1.35 9.77 0.35
N PHE A 43 -1.22 8.54 0.83
CA PHE A 43 -0.04 7.70 0.63
C PHE A 43 -0.40 6.34 0.04
N GLU A 44 0.45 5.83 -0.82
CA GLU A 44 0.52 4.40 -1.12
C GLU A 44 1.15 3.67 0.07
N LEU A 45 0.78 2.41 0.28
CA LEU A 45 1.33 1.60 1.36
C LEU A 45 2.82 1.34 1.18
N GLY A 46 3.53 1.28 2.30
CA GLY A 46 4.92 0.85 2.39
C GLY A 46 5.14 -0.07 3.60
N ASN A 47 6.37 -0.53 3.78
CA ASN A 47 6.73 -1.55 4.77
C ASN A 47 6.45 -1.16 6.23
N LYS A 48 6.50 0.13 6.56
CA LYS A 48 6.32 0.66 7.93
C LYS A 48 4.87 0.95 8.29
N PHE A 49 3.95 0.83 7.36
CA PHE A 49 2.53 1.08 7.61
C PHE A 49 1.91 -0.05 8.45
N PRO A 50 0.87 0.25 9.27
CA PRO A 50 0.13 -0.75 9.99
C PRO A 50 -0.36 -1.88 9.09
N LYS A 51 -0.32 -3.11 9.58
CA LYS A 51 -0.60 -4.31 8.76
C LYS A 51 -2.08 -4.65 8.68
N ASP A 52 -2.86 -4.26 9.67
CA ASP A 52 -4.31 -4.45 9.64
C ASP A 52 -5.05 -3.19 9.19
N GLY A 53 -6.23 -3.38 8.62
CA GLY A 53 -7.03 -2.29 8.04
C GLY A 53 -7.45 -1.21 9.03
N PRO A 54 -8.02 -1.57 10.20
CA PRO A 54 -8.44 -0.57 11.19
C PRO A 54 -7.29 0.28 11.73
N SER A 55 -6.15 -0.33 12.06
CA SER A 55 -4.97 0.41 12.55
C SER A 55 -4.40 1.32 11.46
N LEU A 56 -4.38 0.87 10.21
CA LEU A 56 -3.97 1.68 9.07
C LEU A 56 -4.87 2.91 8.92
N LYS A 57 -6.19 2.69 8.96
CA LYS A 57 -7.16 3.78 8.85
C LYS A 57 -6.98 4.80 9.98
N ALA A 58 -6.88 4.34 11.22
CA ALA A 58 -6.68 5.22 12.37
C ALA A 58 -5.38 6.04 12.25
N LYS A 59 -4.30 5.41 11.80
CA LYS A 59 -3.01 6.09 11.62
C LYS A 59 -3.11 7.21 10.57
N LEU A 60 -3.66 6.91 9.41
CA LEU A 60 -3.78 7.89 8.32
C LEU A 60 -4.80 9.00 8.66
N ASP A 61 -5.92 8.65 9.27
CA ASP A 61 -6.92 9.62 9.72
C ASP A 61 -6.33 10.64 10.72
N ALA A 62 -5.43 10.20 11.62
CA ALA A 62 -4.75 11.07 12.57
C ALA A 62 -3.91 12.16 11.90
N PHE A 63 -3.42 11.94 10.69
CA PHE A 63 -2.68 12.93 9.88
C PHE A 63 -3.55 13.60 8.82
N GLY A 64 -4.83 13.28 8.73
CA GLY A 64 -5.71 13.79 7.69
C GLY A 64 -5.32 13.35 6.29
N LEU A 65 -4.84 12.10 6.16
CA LEU A 65 -4.36 11.50 4.91
C LEU A 65 -5.23 10.30 4.54
N ALA A 66 -5.32 10.01 3.24
CA ALA A 66 -5.96 8.82 2.70
C ALA A 66 -4.92 7.74 2.36
N CYS A 67 -5.35 6.47 2.37
CA CYS A 67 -4.63 5.42 1.65
C CYS A 67 -5.05 5.46 0.18
N VAL A 68 -4.11 5.56 -0.76
CA VAL A 68 -4.44 5.75 -2.18
C VAL A 68 -4.30 4.47 -2.99
N SER A 69 -3.37 3.60 -2.63
CA SER A 69 -3.11 2.32 -3.29
C SER A 69 -2.26 1.43 -2.40
N GLY A 70 -2.11 0.17 -2.81
CA GLY A 70 -1.20 -0.77 -2.17
C GLY A 70 -0.59 -1.70 -3.20
N TRP A 71 0.72 -1.86 -3.14
CA TRP A 71 1.43 -2.84 -3.94
C TRP A 71 1.23 -4.25 -3.37
N TYR A 72 1.00 -5.20 -4.25
CA TYR A 72 0.98 -6.61 -3.93
C TYR A 72 1.94 -7.35 -4.85
N SER A 73 2.93 -8.03 -4.29
CA SER A 73 3.85 -8.89 -5.03
C SER A 73 3.17 -10.24 -5.29
N GLY A 74 2.72 -10.43 -6.51
CA GLY A 74 1.98 -11.60 -6.92
C GLY A 74 2.87 -12.72 -7.46
N LEU A 75 2.29 -13.92 -7.60
CA LEU A 75 2.98 -15.11 -8.07
C LEU A 75 2.28 -15.78 -9.27
N LEU A 76 1.41 -15.06 -9.97
CA LEU A 76 0.68 -15.61 -11.12
C LEU A 76 1.58 -16.09 -12.27
N ALA A 77 2.77 -15.51 -12.38
CA ALA A 77 3.75 -15.93 -13.38
C ALA A 77 4.57 -17.16 -12.95
N GLU A 78 4.46 -17.58 -11.70
CA GLU A 78 5.23 -18.67 -11.11
C GLU A 78 4.31 -19.88 -10.87
N LEU A 79 4.24 -20.80 -11.85
CA LEU A 79 3.49 -22.04 -11.68
C LEU A 79 4.35 -23.09 -10.99
N GLU A 80 3.79 -23.73 -9.96
CA GLU A 80 4.40 -24.90 -9.35
C GLU A 80 4.33 -26.10 -10.31
N PRO A 81 5.31 -27.03 -10.25
CA PRO A 81 5.27 -28.23 -11.07
C PRO A 81 3.96 -29.01 -10.92
N GLY A 82 3.27 -29.26 -12.02
CA GLY A 82 1.99 -29.97 -12.03
C GLY A 82 0.76 -29.12 -11.68
N GLN A 83 0.94 -27.84 -11.36
CA GLN A 83 -0.17 -26.92 -11.10
C GLN A 83 -0.82 -26.44 -12.40
N THR A 84 -2.15 -26.47 -12.46
CA THR A 84 -2.89 -25.85 -13.56
C THR A 84 -2.99 -24.33 -13.38
N SER A 85 -3.25 -23.60 -14.46
CA SER A 85 -3.49 -22.15 -14.39
C SER A 85 -4.67 -21.79 -13.46
N GLU A 86 -5.74 -22.59 -13.47
CA GLU A 86 -6.89 -22.39 -12.59
C GLU A 86 -6.52 -22.56 -11.12
N GLN A 87 -5.71 -23.59 -10.79
CA GLN A 87 -5.24 -23.80 -9.43
C GLN A 87 -4.33 -22.66 -8.96
N ALA A 88 -3.45 -22.17 -9.85
CA ALA A 88 -2.58 -21.03 -9.54
C ALA A 88 -3.40 -19.76 -9.28
N LEU A 89 -4.40 -19.50 -10.10
CA LEU A 89 -5.29 -18.35 -9.95
C LEU A 89 -6.09 -18.40 -8.65
N GLN A 90 -6.65 -19.56 -8.30
CA GLN A 90 -7.39 -19.75 -7.05
C GLN A 90 -6.48 -19.53 -5.83
N ALA A 91 -5.27 -20.11 -5.83
CA ALA A 91 -4.31 -19.92 -4.76
C ALA A 91 -3.90 -18.44 -4.61
N GLU A 92 -3.76 -17.73 -5.71
CA GLU A 92 -3.43 -16.30 -5.71
C GLU A 92 -4.57 -15.45 -5.12
N PHE A 93 -5.82 -15.72 -5.47
CA PHE A 93 -6.97 -15.04 -4.87
C PHE A 93 -7.00 -15.23 -3.36
N GLU A 94 -6.78 -16.45 -2.87
CA GLU A 94 -6.76 -16.75 -1.44
C GLU A 94 -5.63 -16.01 -0.72
N ARG A 95 -4.45 -15.97 -1.32
CA ARG A 95 -3.27 -15.28 -0.78
C ARG A 95 -3.43 -13.77 -0.77
N CYS A 96 -4.01 -13.21 -1.83
CA CYS A 96 -4.22 -11.77 -1.99
C CYS A 96 -5.39 -11.24 -1.14
N ALA A 97 -6.35 -12.08 -0.78
CA ALA A 97 -7.58 -11.66 -0.11
C ALA A 97 -7.37 -10.82 1.16
N PRO A 98 -6.42 -11.12 2.08
CA PRO A 98 -6.17 -10.27 3.25
C PRO A 98 -5.71 -8.85 2.87
N HIS A 99 -4.87 -8.73 1.84
CA HIS A 99 -4.42 -7.45 1.33
C HIS A 99 -5.58 -6.64 0.75
N MET A 100 -6.43 -7.29 -0.05
CA MET A 100 -7.61 -6.66 -0.64
C MET A 100 -8.59 -6.18 0.44
N ARG A 101 -8.83 -6.99 1.49
CA ARG A 101 -9.67 -6.57 2.62
C ARG A 101 -9.12 -5.35 3.34
N LYS A 102 -7.82 -5.30 3.59
CA LYS A 102 -7.15 -4.14 4.19
C LYS A 102 -7.35 -2.88 3.36
N LEU A 103 -7.17 -2.98 2.05
CA LEU A 103 -7.40 -1.87 1.13
C LEU A 103 -8.87 -1.43 1.15
N GLN A 104 -9.80 -2.36 1.08
CA GLN A 104 -11.23 -2.09 1.13
C GLN A 104 -11.64 -1.38 2.43
N GLN A 105 -11.10 -1.80 3.57
CA GLN A 105 -11.34 -1.16 4.87
C GLN A 105 -10.82 0.29 4.95
N ASN A 106 -9.96 0.68 4.01
CA ASN A 106 -9.41 2.02 3.89
C ASN A 106 -9.95 2.79 2.68
N ASP A 107 -11.06 2.34 2.10
CA ASP A 107 -11.73 2.95 0.95
C ASP A 107 -10.84 3.04 -0.31
N VAL A 108 -9.83 2.19 -0.40
CA VAL A 108 -8.90 2.14 -1.53
C VAL A 108 -9.56 1.44 -2.71
N ARG A 109 -9.46 2.04 -3.89
CA ARG A 109 -10.03 1.53 -5.15
C ARG A 109 -8.98 1.00 -6.12
N VAL A 110 -7.71 1.15 -5.79
CA VAL A 110 -6.60 0.78 -6.66
C VAL A 110 -5.67 -0.18 -5.93
N VAL A 111 -5.45 -1.34 -6.53
CA VAL A 111 -4.37 -2.24 -6.15
C VAL A 111 -3.33 -2.24 -7.27
N VAL A 112 -2.06 -2.18 -6.89
CA VAL A 112 -0.96 -2.36 -7.81
C VAL A 112 -0.46 -3.80 -7.66
N TYR A 113 -0.52 -4.54 -8.74
CA TYR A 113 -0.14 -5.96 -8.77
C TYR A 113 1.11 -6.13 -9.64
N GLY A 114 2.16 -6.73 -9.10
CA GLY A 114 3.42 -6.97 -9.83
C GLY A 114 4.19 -8.16 -9.29
#